data_f7b2add34f550c3dfe302e7ded313563
#
_entry.id   f7b2add34f550c3dfe302e7ded313563
#
_cell.length_a   1.000
_cell.length_b   1.000
_cell.length_c   1.000
_cell.angle_alpha   90.00
_cell.angle_beta   90.00
_cell.angle_gamma   90.00
#
_symmetry.space_group_name_H-M   'P 1'
#
loop_
_entity.id
_entity.type
_entity.pdbx_description
1 polymer ?
#
loop_
_entity_poly.entity_id
_entity_poly.type
_entity_poly.pdbx_seq_one_letter_code
_entity_poly.pdbx_strand_id
1 'polypeptide(L)'
;AAAGLLNGALTAHVGDHGALSLEIVQNEPGASSHIGHHHFTQGHHSNLTVRTATACAHWLRNDLHIVQDGSDASSTFHGCYLPNGRQFVDHHTRIDHAQPDGHSEELYKGLAADRAIGVFNGKIMVHKDAQRIEAYQSNANLLLGEQAAMYAKPELEIYADDVRCSHGCTTGQFDAE
;
A
#
# COMPACT_ATOMS: atom_id res chain seq x y z
N ALA A 1 0.15 -3.19 29.34
CA ALA A 1 0.87 -2.14 28.64
C ALA A 1 -0.01 -0.89 28.61
N ALA A 2 0.58 0.31 28.69
CA ALA A 2 -0.15 1.57 28.54
C ALA A 2 -0.62 1.71 27.08
N ALA A 3 -1.84 2.21 26.89
CA ALA A 3 -2.32 2.59 25.57
C ALA A 3 -1.55 3.84 25.10
N GLY A 4 -1.14 3.84 23.84
CA GLY A 4 -0.42 4.96 23.22
C GLY A 4 -1.00 5.29 21.85
N LEU A 5 -0.82 6.54 21.41
CA LEU A 5 -1.08 6.98 20.05
C LEU A 5 0.20 7.46 19.42
N LEU A 6 0.59 6.84 18.31
CA LEU A 6 1.62 7.32 17.41
C LEU A 6 0.94 7.95 16.18
N ASN A 7 1.27 9.20 15.88
CA ASN A 7 0.85 9.85 14.65
C ASN A 7 2.09 10.39 13.96
N GLY A 8 2.45 9.79 12.83
CA GLY A 8 3.66 10.09 12.09
C GLY A 8 3.38 10.53 10.66
N ALA A 9 4.18 11.48 10.17
CA ALA A 9 4.15 11.88 8.78
C ALA A 9 5.57 11.86 8.20
N LEU A 10 5.70 11.31 6.99
CA LEU A 10 6.92 11.33 6.19
C LEU A 10 6.61 11.91 4.82
N THR A 11 7.38 12.92 4.44
CA THR A 11 7.34 13.45 3.08
C THR A 11 8.74 13.38 2.48
N ALA A 12 8.85 12.85 1.26
CA ALA A 12 10.12 12.78 0.55
C ALA A 12 9.93 13.10 -0.94
N HIS A 13 10.96 13.72 -1.50
CA HIS A 13 11.06 13.96 -2.92
C HIS A 13 12.27 13.18 -3.48
N VAL A 14 12.00 12.32 -4.46
CA VAL A 14 13.04 11.61 -5.20
C VAL A 14 13.29 12.40 -6.47
N GLY A 15 14.39 13.14 -6.50
CA GLY A 15 14.75 14.00 -7.65
C GLY A 15 15.06 13.21 -8.91
N ASP A 16 15.29 13.90 -10.01
CA ASP A 16 15.59 13.31 -11.31
C ASP A 16 16.78 12.33 -11.22
N HIS A 17 16.63 11.15 -11.82
CA HIS A 17 17.58 10.05 -11.79
C HIS A 17 17.91 9.54 -10.37
N GLY A 18 17.16 10.00 -9.35
CA GLY A 18 17.34 9.60 -7.97
C GLY A 18 16.75 8.20 -7.68
N ALA A 19 17.24 7.58 -6.63
CA ALA A 19 16.69 6.32 -6.12
C ALA A 19 16.52 6.37 -4.61
N LEU A 20 15.36 5.93 -4.12
CA LEU A 20 15.06 5.78 -2.70
C LEU A 20 14.50 4.39 -2.42
N SER A 21 15.07 3.71 -1.45
CA SER A 21 14.50 2.49 -0.89
C SER A 21 14.19 2.69 0.58
N LEU A 22 12.95 2.45 0.97
CA LEU A 22 12.45 2.64 2.33
C LEU A 22 11.82 1.36 2.86
N GLU A 23 12.23 0.97 4.06
CA GLU A 23 11.62 -0.14 4.81
C GLU A 23 10.84 0.45 5.99
N ILE A 24 9.54 0.18 6.07
CA ILE A 24 8.67 0.61 7.17
C ILE A 24 8.28 -0.64 7.96
N VAL A 25 8.75 -0.72 9.19
CA VAL A 25 8.42 -1.83 10.10
C VAL A 25 7.57 -1.31 11.25
N GLN A 26 6.38 -1.85 11.39
CA GLN A 26 5.41 -1.47 12.42
C GLN A 26 5.13 -2.67 13.31
N ASN A 27 5.57 -2.56 14.56
CA ASN A 27 5.45 -3.60 15.57
C ASN A 27 5.25 -2.95 16.95
N GLU A 28 4.17 -2.17 17.05
CA GLU A 28 3.84 -1.47 18.28
C GLU A 28 3.23 -2.41 19.32
N PRO A 29 3.37 -2.10 20.62
CA PRO A 29 2.70 -2.85 21.68
C PRO A 29 1.18 -2.95 21.46
N GLY A 30 0.61 -4.11 21.77
CA GLY A 30 -0.77 -4.48 21.44
C GLY A 30 -1.91 -3.57 21.93
N ALA A 31 -1.63 -2.54 22.75
CA ALA A 31 -2.60 -1.52 23.16
C ALA A 31 -2.43 -0.18 22.44
N SER A 32 -1.47 -0.08 21.53
CA SER A 32 -1.15 1.17 20.83
C SER A 32 -1.96 1.33 19.56
N SER A 33 -2.28 2.59 19.23
CA SER A 33 -2.83 3.00 17.95
C SER A 33 -1.78 3.75 17.15
N HIS A 34 -1.76 3.53 15.82
CA HIS A 34 -0.81 4.15 14.89
C HIS A 34 -1.55 4.77 13.71
N ILE A 35 -1.23 6.02 13.40
CA ILE A 35 -1.64 6.69 12.16
C ILE A 35 -0.37 7.13 11.44
N GLY A 36 -0.14 6.58 10.24
CA GLY A 36 0.99 6.91 9.38
C GLY A 36 0.55 7.61 8.10
N HIS A 37 1.18 8.74 7.78
CA HIS A 37 1.00 9.41 6.49
C HIS A 37 2.35 9.49 5.78
N HIS A 38 2.41 8.90 4.59
CA HIS A 38 3.61 8.87 3.78
C HIS A 38 3.30 9.48 2.42
N HIS A 39 4.01 10.54 2.06
CA HIS A 39 3.84 11.21 0.78
C HIS A 39 5.17 11.28 0.03
N PHE A 40 5.17 10.81 -1.21
CA PHE A 40 6.35 10.79 -2.07
C PHE A 40 6.04 11.48 -3.40
N THR A 41 7.00 12.26 -3.87
CA THR A 41 7.00 12.78 -5.23
C THR A 41 8.24 12.29 -5.96
N GLN A 42 8.10 11.97 -7.25
CA GLN A 42 9.16 11.42 -8.08
C GLN A 42 9.39 12.31 -9.30
N GLY A 43 10.65 12.68 -9.52
CA GLY A 43 11.14 13.34 -10.72
C GLY A 43 11.41 12.36 -11.87
N HIS A 44 11.99 12.87 -12.95
CA HIS A 44 12.27 12.09 -14.16
C HIS A 44 13.24 10.95 -13.92
N HIS A 45 12.98 9.77 -14.53
CA HIS A 45 13.83 8.57 -14.46
C HIS A 45 14.18 8.13 -13.03
N SER A 46 13.33 8.48 -12.07
CA SER A 46 13.56 8.16 -10.66
C SER A 46 13.01 6.79 -10.27
N ASN A 47 13.57 6.21 -9.21
CA ASN A 47 13.15 4.92 -8.69
C ASN A 47 12.78 5.03 -7.21
N LEU A 48 11.58 4.58 -6.87
CA LEU A 48 11.11 4.52 -5.48
C LEU A 48 10.71 3.09 -5.13
N THR A 49 11.26 2.56 -4.06
CA THR A 49 10.84 1.30 -3.48
C THR A 49 10.41 1.52 -2.04
N VAL A 50 9.18 1.15 -1.71
CA VAL A 50 8.67 1.18 -0.32
C VAL A 50 8.21 -0.23 0.06
N ARG A 51 8.76 -0.75 1.16
CA ARG A 51 8.32 -2.02 1.74
C ARG A 51 7.78 -1.79 3.12
N THR A 52 6.57 -2.28 3.38
CA THR A 52 5.89 -2.13 4.66
C THR A 52 5.63 -3.49 5.28
N ALA A 53 6.04 -3.66 6.52
CA ALA A 53 5.73 -4.83 7.33
C ALA A 53 4.99 -4.41 8.60
N THR A 54 3.73 -4.84 8.74
CA THR A 54 2.89 -4.53 9.90
C THR A 54 2.58 -5.83 10.65
N ALA A 55 3.17 -5.99 11.83
CA ALA A 55 3.04 -7.20 12.62
C ALA A 55 2.13 -7.03 13.84
N CYS A 56 2.07 -5.85 14.45
CA CYS A 56 1.34 -5.62 15.69
C CYS A 56 0.94 -4.16 15.83
N ALA A 57 -0.33 -3.92 16.15
CA ALA A 57 -0.90 -2.69 16.71
C ALA A 57 -2.35 -2.98 17.10
N HIS A 58 -2.91 -2.30 18.11
CA HIS A 58 -4.33 -2.45 18.42
C HIS A 58 -5.20 -1.91 17.27
N TRP A 59 -4.85 -0.74 16.80
CA TRP A 59 -5.47 -0.07 15.66
C TRP A 59 -4.38 0.65 14.85
N LEU A 60 -4.35 0.41 13.55
CA LEU A 60 -3.35 1.00 12.68
C LEU A 60 -3.99 1.44 11.37
N ARG A 61 -3.63 2.65 10.94
CA ARG A 61 -3.91 3.15 9.60
C ARG A 61 -2.66 3.74 8.97
N ASN A 62 -2.35 3.30 7.76
CA ASN A 62 -1.34 3.87 6.89
C ASN A 62 -1.99 4.46 5.64
N ASP A 63 -1.71 5.71 5.36
CA ASP A 63 -1.99 6.36 4.09
C ASP A 63 -0.66 6.58 3.35
N LEU A 64 -0.49 5.95 2.21
CA LEU A 64 0.67 6.05 1.33
C LEU A 64 0.25 6.70 0.01
N HIS A 65 0.75 7.90 -0.27
CA HIS A 65 0.45 8.62 -1.49
C HIS A 65 1.72 8.91 -2.27
N ILE A 66 1.73 8.53 -3.54
CA ILE A 66 2.84 8.75 -4.46
C ILE A 66 2.36 9.51 -5.67
N VAL A 67 3.15 10.49 -6.09
CA VAL A 67 2.95 11.23 -7.33
C VAL A 67 4.17 11.07 -8.21
N GLN A 68 4.02 10.39 -9.35
CA GLN A 68 5.02 10.36 -10.42
C GLN A 68 4.87 11.63 -11.27
N ASP A 69 5.57 12.68 -10.85
CA ASP A 69 5.54 14.01 -11.48
C ASP A 69 6.61 14.19 -12.57
N GLY A 70 7.47 13.20 -12.74
CA GLY A 70 8.43 13.09 -13.83
C GLY A 70 8.15 11.89 -14.72
N SER A 71 8.52 11.96 -16.01
CA SER A 71 8.41 10.85 -16.95
C SER A 71 9.44 9.74 -16.62
N ASP A 72 9.17 8.51 -17.08
CA ASP A 72 10.02 7.34 -16.83
C ASP A 72 10.27 7.05 -15.34
N ALA A 73 9.37 7.47 -14.46
CA ALA A 73 9.46 7.16 -13.05
C ALA A 73 8.98 5.73 -12.75
N SER A 74 9.68 5.04 -11.87
CA SER A 74 9.35 3.67 -11.47
C SER A 74 9.10 3.58 -9.97
N SER A 75 8.01 2.91 -9.59
CA SER A 75 7.59 2.74 -8.20
C SER A 75 7.28 1.28 -7.88
N THR A 76 7.84 0.77 -6.79
CA THR A 76 7.55 -0.58 -6.28
C THR A 76 7.07 -0.51 -4.84
N PHE A 77 5.87 -1.06 -4.57
CA PHE A 77 5.27 -1.07 -3.23
C PHE A 77 4.93 -2.49 -2.82
N HIS A 78 5.58 -2.95 -1.78
CA HIS A 78 5.29 -4.25 -1.19
C HIS A 78 4.84 -4.08 0.26
N GLY A 79 3.67 -4.61 0.59
CA GLY A 79 3.13 -4.60 1.95
C GLY A 79 2.83 -6.01 2.44
N CYS A 80 3.18 -6.27 3.70
CA CYS A 80 2.75 -7.44 4.41
C CYS A 80 2.14 -7.02 5.74
N TYR A 81 0.93 -7.52 6.06
CA TYR A 81 0.24 -7.20 7.30
C TYR A 81 -0.39 -8.43 7.94
N LEU A 82 -0.16 -8.58 9.24
CA LEU A 82 -0.42 -9.80 10.00
C LEU A 82 -1.30 -9.51 11.23
N PRO A 83 -2.51 -8.93 11.07
CA PRO A 83 -3.37 -8.67 12.21
C PRO A 83 -3.86 -9.96 12.87
N ASN A 84 -3.83 -9.98 14.19
CA ASN A 84 -4.32 -11.10 14.99
C ASN A 84 -5.16 -10.63 16.21
N GLY A 85 -5.79 -11.56 16.92
CA GLY A 85 -6.60 -11.26 18.09
C GLY A 85 -7.80 -10.37 17.74
N ARG A 86 -7.77 -9.10 18.15
CA ARG A 86 -8.79 -8.07 17.84
C ARG A 86 -8.19 -6.84 17.18
N GLN A 87 -7.06 -6.99 16.55
CA GLN A 87 -6.37 -5.91 15.87
C GLN A 87 -7.12 -5.45 14.62
N PHE A 88 -6.99 -4.17 14.34
CA PHE A 88 -7.49 -3.55 13.11
C PHE A 88 -6.32 -2.90 12.38
N VAL A 89 -6.05 -3.35 11.15
CA VAL A 89 -4.98 -2.83 10.31
C VAL A 89 -5.56 -2.39 8.98
N ASP A 90 -5.34 -1.13 8.63
CA ASP A 90 -5.88 -0.49 7.43
C ASP A 90 -4.76 0.16 6.61
N HIS A 91 -4.53 -0.35 5.41
CA HIS A 91 -3.59 0.20 4.44
C HIS A 91 -4.34 0.87 3.29
N HIS A 92 -4.12 2.17 3.13
CA HIS A 92 -4.57 2.95 1.99
C HIS A 92 -3.36 3.36 1.15
N THR A 93 -3.41 3.06 -0.13
CA THR A 93 -2.39 3.46 -1.08
C THR A 93 -3.02 4.27 -2.21
N ARG A 94 -2.28 5.26 -2.69
CA ARG A 94 -2.64 6.02 -3.88
C ARG A 94 -1.40 6.30 -4.71
N ILE A 95 -1.48 5.96 -5.99
CA ILE A 95 -0.42 6.21 -6.97
C ILE A 95 -1.01 7.07 -8.08
N ASP A 96 -0.48 8.27 -8.24
CA ASP A 96 -0.86 9.20 -9.30
C ASP A 96 0.24 9.20 -10.38
N HIS A 97 -0.05 8.67 -11.55
CA HIS A 97 0.77 8.83 -12.74
C HIS A 97 0.39 10.15 -13.43
N ALA A 98 1.20 11.17 -13.23
CA ALA A 98 0.94 12.51 -13.77
C ALA A 98 1.68 12.78 -15.09
N GLN A 99 2.75 12.01 -15.39
CA GLN A 99 3.59 12.15 -16.58
C GLN A 99 3.70 10.81 -17.32
N PRO A 100 4.07 10.82 -18.62
CA PRO A 100 4.13 9.61 -19.42
C PRO A 100 5.29 8.67 -19.03
N ASP A 101 5.24 7.44 -19.59
CA ASP A 101 6.26 6.40 -19.48
C ASP A 101 6.50 5.90 -18.04
N GLY A 102 5.51 6.09 -17.15
CA GLY A 102 5.61 5.66 -15.76
C GLY A 102 5.34 4.16 -15.57
N HIS A 103 6.03 3.59 -14.58
CA HIS A 103 5.80 2.21 -14.15
C HIS A 103 5.45 2.16 -12.65
N SER A 104 4.46 1.32 -12.29
CA SER A 104 4.20 1.00 -10.89
C SER A 104 3.81 -0.45 -10.67
N GLU A 105 4.38 -1.04 -9.63
CA GLU A 105 4.02 -2.37 -9.14
C GLU A 105 3.65 -2.30 -7.67
N GLU A 106 2.44 -2.74 -7.34
CA GLU A 106 1.95 -2.79 -5.98
C GLU A 106 1.51 -4.20 -5.60
N LEU A 107 2.11 -4.75 -4.55
CA LEU A 107 1.77 -6.05 -4.01
C LEU A 107 1.56 -5.97 -2.50
N TYR A 108 0.33 -6.16 -2.04
CA TYR A 108 0.00 -6.26 -0.62
C TYR A 108 -0.50 -7.66 -0.28
N LYS A 109 0.03 -8.23 0.79
CA LYS A 109 -0.40 -9.54 1.32
C LYS A 109 -0.81 -9.44 2.76
N GLY A 110 -2.02 -9.92 3.07
CA GLY A 110 -2.60 -9.94 4.40
C GLY A 110 -2.83 -11.34 4.94
N LEU A 111 -2.55 -11.53 6.22
CA LEU A 111 -2.89 -12.76 6.94
C LEU A 111 -3.63 -12.36 8.23
N ALA A 112 -4.94 -12.58 8.30
CA ALA A 112 -5.72 -12.24 9.47
C ALA A 112 -6.09 -13.48 10.27
N ALA A 113 -5.90 -13.43 11.58
CA ALA A 113 -6.22 -14.51 12.50
C ALA A 113 -7.23 -14.07 13.59
N ASP A 114 -7.86 -15.03 14.23
CA ASP A 114 -8.83 -14.88 15.33
C ASP A 114 -10.05 -14.02 14.94
N ARG A 115 -10.12 -12.77 15.43
CA ARG A 115 -11.17 -11.77 15.18
C ARG A 115 -10.61 -10.49 14.60
N ALA A 116 -9.41 -10.55 14.08
CA ALA A 116 -8.74 -9.39 13.51
C ALA A 116 -9.37 -8.97 12.20
N ILE A 117 -9.22 -7.69 11.90
CA ILE A 117 -9.71 -7.08 10.66
C ILE A 117 -8.51 -6.46 9.92
N GLY A 118 -8.33 -6.89 8.68
CA GLY A 118 -7.41 -6.26 7.75
C GLY A 118 -8.17 -5.51 6.64
N VAL A 119 -7.68 -4.34 6.28
CA VAL A 119 -8.22 -3.53 5.18
C VAL A 119 -7.10 -3.17 4.24
N PHE A 120 -7.37 -3.30 2.94
CA PHE A 120 -6.55 -2.76 1.87
C PHE A 120 -7.42 -1.93 0.92
N ASN A 121 -7.07 -0.68 0.75
CA ASN A 121 -7.70 0.21 -0.24
C ASN A 121 -6.61 0.81 -1.10
N GLY A 122 -6.49 0.33 -2.34
CA GLY A 122 -5.45 0.75 -3.26
C GLY A 122 -6.05 1.45 -4.47
N LYS A 123 -5.54 2.65 -4.79
CA LYS A 123 -5.98 3.43 -5.93
C LYS A 123 -4.82 3.78 -6.84
N ILE A 124 -4.96 3.45 -8.12
CA ILE A 124 -4.09 3.94 -9.18
C ILE A 124 -4.89 4.95 -10.00
N MET A 125 -4.33 6.15 -10.16
CA MET A 125 -4.87 7.20 -11.02
C MET A 125 -3.89 7.47 -12.16
N VAL A 126 -4.37 7.39 -13.40
CA VAL A 126 -3.61 7.75 -14.59
C VAL A 126 -4.23 9.00 -15.20
N HIS A 127 -3.48 10.11 -15.14
CA HIS A 127 -3.91 11.39 -15.69
C HIS A 127 -3.93 11.37 -17.23
N LYS A 128 -4.69 12.27 -17.83
CA LYS A 128 -4.94 12.30 -19.27
C LYS A 128 -3.68 12.33 -20.14
N ASP A 129 -2.68 13.08 -19.69
CA ASP A 129 -1.43 13.26 -20.43
C ASP A 129 -0.38 12.18 -20.10
N ALA A 130 -0.65 11.33 -19.12
CA ALA A 130 0.22 10.23 -18.71
C ALA A 130 0.02 9.01 -19.62
N GLN A 131 0.62 9.06 -20.82
CA GLN A 131 0.55 7.99 -21.80
C GLN A 131 1.66 6.94 -21.58
N ARG A 132 1.49 5.73 -22.11
CA ARG A 132 2.42 4.59 -22.00
C ARG A 132 2.73 4.19 -20.56
N ILE A 133 1.69 4.21 -19.71
CA ILE A 133 1.80 3.76 -18.34
C ILE A 133 1.66 2.23 -18.25
N GLU A 134 2.52 1.64 -17.42
CA GLU A 134 2.38 0.24 -16.99
C GLU A 134 2.16 0.20 -15.48
N ALA A 135 0.95 -0.17 -15.02
CA ALA A 135 0.59 -0.14 -13.62
C ALA A 135 -0.12 -1.43 -13.18
N TYR A 136 0.47 -2.09 -12.19
CA TYR A 136 -0.01 -3.38 -11.70
C TYR A 136 -0.27 -3.32 -10.20
N GLN A 137 -1.48 -3.70 -9.78
CA GLN A 137 -1.86 -3.76 -8.37
C GLN A 137 -2.38 -5.14 -8.01
N SER A 138 -1.87 -5.74 -6.96
CA SER A 138 -2.32 -7.03 -6.46
C SER A 138 -2.46 -7.03 -4.94
N ASN A 139 -3.59 -7.55 -4.45
CA ASN A 139 -3.80 -7.81 -3.04
C ASN A 139 -4.21 -9.28 -2.85
N ALA A 140 -3.46 -10.01 -2.03
CA ALA A 140 -3.75 -11.40 -1.72
C ALA A 140 -3.84 -11.61 -0.20
N ASN A 141 -4.95 -12.17 0.26
CA ASN A 141 -5.24 -12.33 1.68
C ASN A 141 -5.55 -13.78 2.03
N LEU A 142 -5.22 -14.16 3.25
CA LEU A 142 -5.57 -15.43 3.84
C LEU A 142 -6.21 -15.22 5.21
N LEU A 143 -7.35 -15.85 5.45
CA LEU A 143 -8.04 -15.87 6.74
C LEU A 143 -7.68 -17.14 7.50
N LEU A 144 -7.23 -16.96 8.74
CA LEU A 144 -6.97 -18.02 9.70
C LEU A 144 -8.03 -17.94 10.81
N GLY A 145 -9.14 -18.59 10.59
CA GLY A 145 -10.25 -18.63 11.53
C GLY A 145 -11.53 -17.96 11.03
N GLU A 146 -12.65 -18.41 11.58
CA GLU A 146 -14.00 -18.06 11.11
C GLU A 146 -14.43 -16.61 11.39
N GLN A 147 -13.77 -15.94 12.35
CA GLN A 147 -14.15 -14.59 12.78
C GLN A 147 -13.18 -13.50 12.26
N ALA A 148 -12.12 -13.90 11.57
CA ALA A 148 -11.23 -12.97 10.91
C ALA A 148 -11.90 -12.37 9.65
N ALA A 149 -11.57 -11.13 9.34
CA ALA A 149 -12.12 -10.46 8.16
C ALA A 149 -11.03 -9.71 7.37
N MET A 150 -11.13 -9.76 6.04
CA MET A 150 -10.33 -8.96 5.12
C MET A 150 -11.25 -8.20 4.18
N TYR A 151 -11.04 -6.90 4.09
CA TYR A 151 -11.73 -6.02 3.15
C TYR A 151 -10.73 -5.45 2.18
N ALA A 152 -10.94 -5.66 0.89
CA ALA A 152 -10.04 -5.17 -0.15
C ALA A 152 -10.82 -4.42 -1.23
N LYS A 153 -10.33 -3.23 -1.57
CA LYS A 153 -10.91 -2.37 -2.61
C LYS A 153 -9.79 -1.85 -3.51
N PRO A 154 -9.39 -2.62 -4.54
CA PRO A 154 -8.51 -2.07 -5.57
C PRO A 154 -9.32 -1.19 -6.54
N GLU A 155 -8.79 -0.01 -6.88
CA GLU A 155 -9.40 0.96 -7.80
C GLU A 155 -8.43 1.38 -8.90
N LEU A 156 -8.95 1.48 -10.13
CA LEU A 156 -8.25 2.08 -11.27
C LEU A 156 -9.10 3.25 -11.81
N GLU A 157 -8.52 4.45 -11.86
CA GLU A 157 -9.08 5.60 -12.55
C GLU A 157 -8.15 6.00 -13.70
N ILE A 158 -8.55 5.74 -14.93
CA ILE A 158 -7.71 5.90 -16.10
C ILE A 158 -8.32 6.93 -17.04
N TYR A 159 -7.58 7.99 -17.32
CA TYR A 159 -7.99 9.06 -18.23
C TYR A 159 -7.11 9.14 -19.48
N ALA A 160 -6.09 8.28 -19.61
CA ALA A 160 -5.23 8.15 -20.78
C ALA A 160 -5.65 6.95 -21.65
N ASP A 161 -5.26 6.95 -22.91
CA ASP A 161 -5.67 5.95 -23.88
C ASP A 161 -4.63 4.82 -24.07
N ASP A 162 -3.32 5.18 -24.05
CA ASP A 162 -2.22 4.23 -24.26
C ASP A 162 -1.63 3.79 -22.92
N VAL A 163 -2.25 2.77 -22.30
CA VAL A 163 -1.83 2.26 -21.00
C VAL A 163 -2.02 0.75 -20.88
N ARG A 164 -1.23 0.15 -19.98
CA ARG A 164 -1.38 -1.26 -19.55
C ARG A 164 -1.54 -1.29 -18.03
N CYS A 165 -2.79 -1.36 -17.60
CA CYS A 165 -3.11 -1.36 -16.17
C CYS A 165 -3.92 -2.59 -15.80
N SER A 166 -3.61 -3.16 -14.65
CA SER A 166 -4.40 -4.24 -14.08
C SER A 166 -4.45 -4.17 -12.57
N HIS A 167 -5.54 -4.64 -12.01
CA HIS A 167 -5.63 -4.89 -10.58
C HIS A 167 -6.24 -6.26 -10.30
N GLY A 168 -5.92 -6.82 -9.14
CA GLY A 168 -6.47 -8.08 -8.68
C GLY A 168 -6.57 -8.15 -7.16
N CYS A 169 -7.57 -8.88 -6.69
CA CYS A 169 -7.72 -9.18 -5.27
C CYS A 169 -8.17 -10.63 -5.10
N THR A 170 -7.54 -11.31 -4.16
CA THR A 170 -7.95 -12.66 -3.74
C THR A 170 -8.00 -12.75 -2.23
N THR A 171 -9.01 -13.45 -1.69
CA THR A 171 -9.07 -13.80 -0.27
C THR A 171 -9.41 -15.27 -0.16
N GLY A 172 -8.50 -16.04 0.43
CA GLY A 172 -8.69 -17.43 0.76
C GLY A 172 -8.97 -17.62 2.25
N GLN A 173 -9.62 -18.71 2.61
CA GLN A 173 -9.78 -19.14 3.98
C GLN A 173 -9.02 -20.46 4.16
N PHE A 174 -8.31 -20.57 5.27
CA PHE A 174 -7.66 -21.82 5.67
C PHE A 174 -8.60 -22.54 6.63
N ASP A 175 -9.13 -23.68 6.20
CA ASP A 175 -9.90 -24.58 7.05
C ASP A 175 -8.90 -25.55 7.71
N ALA A 176 -8.75 -25.46 9.02
CA ALA A 176 -8.02 -26.46 9.77
C ALA A 176 -8.94 -27.68 9.94
N GLU A 177 -8.62 -28.79 9.26
CA GLU A 177 -9.25 -30.10 9.52
C GLU A 177 -8.77 -30.70 10.86
#